data_fe14370def6c71833cbf3464ce78d304
#
_entry.id   fe14370def6c71833cbf3464ce78d304
#
_cell.length_a   1.000
_cell.length_b   1.000
_cell.length_c   1.000
_cell.angle_alpha   90.00
_cell.angle_beta   90.00
_cell.angle_gamma   90.00
#
_symmetry.space_group_name_H-M   'P 1'
#
loop_
_entity.id
_entity.type
_entity.pdbx_description
1 polymer ?
#
loop_
_entity_poly.entity_id
_entity_poly.type
_entity_poly.pdbx_seq_one_letter_code
_entity_poly.pdbx_strand_id
1 'polypeptide(L)'
;MLFNSFEFLLFLPCVFLIYWYACRGRQSRNLWIVLCSYFFYGWWDWRFTGLLALTSLCSYASGIWEERYPRLARHILWSNILLNLGILGAFKYFNFFADSLQDLSTALGFGALHASVVHVILPVGISFYTFQALSYSIDVYRKKLPATHDLIEFFAYLSFFPQLVAGPIERATNLLPQFQQDRTFSYADAVDGMRQILWGFFKKIVIADQCAVGVNAIFSDYAQASGVDLLMGGLLFTFQIYGDFSGYSDIAIGTGRLFGIRLMQNFRYPYFSRNIRDFWQRWHISLMTWFQIGRAHV
;
A
#
# COMPACT_ATOMS: atom_id res chain seq x y z
N MET A 1 -5.78 5.54 -10.23
CA MET A 1 -5.11 6.81 -10.65
C MET A 1 -3.64 6.72 -10.24
N LEU A 2 -2.70 7.14 -11.09
CA LEU A 2 -1.27 7.17 -10.74
C LEU A 2 -0.91 8.57 -10.23
N PHE A 3 0.06 8.67 -9.30
CA PHE A 3 0.48 9.96 -8.77
C PHE A 3 1.13 10.88 -9.82
N ASN A 4 1.83 10.31 -10.80
CA ASN A 4 2.48 11.04 -11.89
C ASN A 4 1.56 11.27 -13.10
N SER A 5 0.24 11.15 -12.94
CA SER A 5 -0.74 11.42 -14.00
C SER A 5 -1.32 12.82 -13.91
N PHE A 6 -1.79 13.35 -15.06
CA PHE A 6 -2.45 14.65 -15.13
C PHE A 6 -3.74 14.68 -14.28
N GLU A 7 -4.45 13.56 -14.22
CA GLU A 7 -5.67 13.42 -13.42
C GLU A 7 -5.37 13.65 -11.93
N PHE A 8 -4.23 13.13 -11.43
CA PHE A 8 -3.83 13.34 -10.05
C PHE A 8 -3.49 14.82 -9.77
N LEU A 9 -2.86 15.48 -10.72
CA LEU A 9 -2.54 16.91 -10.60
C LEU A 9 -3.80 17.76 -10.42
N LEU A 10 -4.92 17.38 -11.03
CA LEU A 10 -6.21 18.07 -10.85
C LEU A 10 -6.96 17.56 -9.61
N PHE A 11 -6.88 16.28 -9.35
CA PHE A 11 -7.57 15.62 -8.23
C PHE A 11 -7.10 16.16 -6.88
N LEU A 12 -5.78 16.24 -6.66
CA LEU A 12 -5.22 16.61 -5.36
C LEU A 12 -5.63 18.02 -4.89
N PRO A 13 -5.54 19.09 -5.72
CA PRO A 13 -5.99 20.42 -5.32
C PRO A 13 -7.50 20.47 -5.04
N CYS A 14 -8.33 19.80 -5.86
CA CYS A 14 -9.78 19.75 -5.64
C CYS A 14 -10.12 19.08 -4.30
N VAL A 15 -9.51 17.93 -4.02
CA VAL A 15 -9.71 17.20 -2.76
C VAL A 15 -9.24 18.04 -1.58
N PHE A 16 -8.08 18.70 -1.68
CA PHE A 16 -7.50 19.54 -0.64
C PHE A 16 -8.40 20.75 -0.32
N LEU A 17 -8.87 21.46 -1.33
CA LEU A 17 -9.73 22.63 -1.14
C LEU A 17 -11.06 22.25 -0.48
N ILE A 18 -11.73 21.21 -0.95
CA ILE A 18 -12.98 20.75 -0.35
C ILE A 18 -12.77 20.28 1.09
N TYR A 19 -11.69 19.55 1.35
CA TYR A 19 -11.34 19.05 2.67
C TYR A 19 -11.19 20.16 3.72
N TRP A 20 -10.51 21.25 3.39
CA TRP A 20 -10.23 22.32 4.35
C TRP A 20 -11.33 23.39 4.40
N TYR A 21 -11.97 23.70 3.28
CA TYR A 21 -12.93 24.81 3.21
C TYR A 21 -14.39 24.36 3.32
N ALA A 22 -14.76 23.22 2.78
CA ALA A 22 -16.14 22.73 2.80
C ALA A 22 -16.43 21.76 3.97
N CYS A 23 -15.48 20.89 4.32
CA CYS A 23 -15.66 19.92 5.37
C CYS A 23 -15.40 20.53 6.75
N ARG A 24 -16.47 20.72 7.52
CA ARG A 24 -16.43 21.25 8.89
C ARG A 24 -16.53 20.11 9.90
N GLY A 25 -15.43 19.82 10.60
CA GLY A 25 -15.37 18.79 11.63
C GLY A 25 -14.82 17.45 11.16
N ARG A 26 -14.50 16.60 12.13
CA ARG A 26 -13.79 15.33 11.94
C ARG A 26 -14.51 14.36 11.02
N GLN A 27 -15.80 14.12 11.28
CA GLN A 27 -16.56 13.12 10.54
C GLN A 27 -16.75 13.49 9.07
N SER A 28 -17.06 14.76 8.76
CA SER A 28 -17.20 15.21 7.37
C SER A 28 -15.87 15.11 6.60
N ARG A 29 -14.74 15.40 7.26
CA ARG A 29 -13.40 15.23 6.69
C ARG A 29 -13.05 13.78 6.45
N ASN A 30 -13.35 12.89 7.40
CA ASN A 30 -13.13 11.46 7.24
C ASN A 30 -14.01 10.89 6.13
N LEU A 31 -15.28 11.25 6.07
CA LEU A 31 -16.17 10.83 4.99
C LEU A 31 -15.67 11.31 3.63
N TRP A 32 -15.21 12.57 3.54
CA TRP A 32 -14.64 13.11 2.31
C TRP A 32 -13.40 12.33 1.88
N ILE A 33 -12.49 12.00 2.82
CA ILE A 33 -11.34 11.13 2.54
C ILE A 33 -11.79 9.77 2.01
N VAL A 34 -12.79 9.13 2.61
CA VAL A 34 -13.29 7.82 2.15
C VAL A 34 -13.80 7.95 0.70
N LEU A 35 -14.66 8.92 0.41
CA LEU A 35 -15.21 9.12 -0.93
C LEU A 35 -14.10 9.33 -1.97
N CYS A 36 -13.15 10.22 -1.66
CA CYS A 36 -12.02 10.49 -2.54
C CYS A 36 -11.10 9.27 -2.72
N SER A 37 -10.90 8.48 -1.67
CA SER A 37 -10.08 7.28 -1.71
C SER A 37 -10.71 6.18 -2.58
N TYR A 38 -12.01 5.97 -2.44
CA TYR A 38 -12.74 5.03 -3.30
C TYR A 38 -12.81 5.49 -4.75
N PHE A 39 -12.97 6.80 -4.99
CA PHE A 39 -12.87 7.37 -6.33
C PHE A 39 -11.47 7.19 -6.92
N PHE A 40 -10.42 7.52 -6.17
CA PHE A 40 -9.02 7.36 -6.58
C PHE A 40 -8.68 5.92 -6.95
N TYR A 41 -9.14 4.97 -6.12
CA TYR A 41 -8.92 3.55 -6.34
C TYR A 41 -9.74 3.00 -7.51
N GLY A 42 -11.02 3.36 -7.59
CA GLY A 42 -11.95 2.97 -8.65
C GLY A 42 -11.60 3.53 -10.04
N TRP A 43 -10.79 4.60 -10.09
CA TRP A 43 -10.28 5.14 -11.35
C TRP A 43 -9.46 4.15 -12.16
N TRP A 44 -8.78 3.23 -11.49
CA TRP A 44 -8.06 2.15 -12.17
C TRP A 44 -8.99 1.02 -12.59
N ASP A 45 -9.78 0.49 -11.68
CA ASP A 45 -10.84 -0.49 -11.94
C ASP A 45 -11.86 -0.46 -10.79
N TRP A 46 -13.08 -0.01 -11.09
CA TRP A 46 -14.14 0.14 -10.10
C TRP A 46 -14.58 -1.19 -9.45
N ARG A 47 -14.37 -2.33 -10.12
CA ARG A 47 -14.74 -3.66 -9.62
C ARG A 47 -14.01 -4.00 -8.32
N PHE A 48 -12.79 -3.53 -8.18
CA PHE A 48 -11.98 -3.79 -6.98
C PHE A 48 -12.30 -2.89 -5.79
N THR A 49 -13.12 -1.84 -5.97
CA THR A 49 -13.64 -1.05 -4.84
C THR A 49 -14.52 -1.89 -3.93
N GLY A 50 -15.28 -2.83 -4.50
CA GLY A 50 -16.07 -3.79 -3.73
C GLY A 50 -15.22 -4.71 -2.86
N LEU A 51 -14.06 -5.14 -3.37
CA LEU A 51 -13.12 -5.97 -2.61
C LEU A 51 -12.48 -5.19 -1.44
N LEU A 52 -12.10 -3.94 -1.68
CA LEU A 52 -11.60 -3.04 -0.64
C LEU A 52 -12.67 -2.81 0.44
N ALA A 53 -13.93 -2.59 0.04
CA ALA A 53 -15.05 -2.44 0.97
C ALA A 53 -15.30 -3.71 1.79
N LEU A 54 -15.28 -4.88 1.15
CA LEU A 54 -15.44 -6.17 1.83
C LEU A 54 -14.34 -6.39 2.87
N THR A 55 -13.08 -6.21 2.49
CA THR A 55 -11.93 -6.33 3.41
C THR A 55 -12.07 -5.36 4.58
N SER A 56 -12.49 -4.12 4.31
CA SER A 56 -12.71 -3.10 5.34
C SER A 56 -13.82 -3.51 6.31
N LEU A 57 -14.98 -3.95 5.82
CA LEU A 57 -16.11 -4.38 6.63
C LEU A 57 -15.77 -5.60 7.48
N CYS A 58 -15.14 -6.62 6.90
CA CYS A 58 -14.78 -7.83 7.63
C CYS A 58 -13.78 -7.54 8.75
N SER A 59 -12.77 -6.71 8.49
CA SER A 59 -11.77 -6.37 9.50
C SER A 59 -12.32 -5.44 10.58
N TYR A 60 -13.21 -4.51 10.23
CA TYR A 60 -13.95 -3.69 11.18
C TYR A 60 -14.81 -4.55 12.12
N ALA A 61 -15.63 -5.45 11.56
CA ALA A 61 -16.46 -6.36 12.31
C ALA A 61 -15.64 -7.30 13.20
N SER A 62 -14.50 -7.81 12.70
CA SER A 62 -13.58 -8.64 13.47
C SER A 62 -13.12 -7.91 14.74
N GLY A 63 -12.68 -6.65 14.65
CA GLY A 63 -12.23 -5.89 15.81
C GLY A 63 -13.33 -5.72 16.87
N ILE A 64 -14.56 -5.37 16.44
CA ILE A 64 -15.70 -5.24 17.36
C ILE A 64 -16.04 -6.58 18.02
N TRP A 65 -16.05 -7.67 17.27
CA TRP A 65 -16.37 -8.99 17.80
C TRP A 65 -15.29 -9.54 18.71
N GLU A 66 -14.01 -9.26 18.43
CA GLU A 66 -12.88 -9.61 19.31
C GLU A 66 -13.02 -8.96 20.70
N GLU A 67 -13.45 -7.69 20.74
CA GLU A 67 -13.70 -6.97 21.98
C GLU A 67 -14.96 -7.49 22.71
N ARG A 68 -16.04 -7.73 21.97
CA ARG A 68 -17.34 -8.16 22.52
C ARG A 68 -17.33 -9.61 23.02
N TYR A 69 -16.56 -10.50 22.37
CA TYR A 69 -16.50 -11.93 22.68
C TYR A 69 -15.08 -12.40 22.99
N PRO A 70 -14.49 -12.03 24.15
CA PRO A 70 -13.09 -12.33 24.45
C PRO A 70 -12.74 -13.83 24.42
N ARG A 71 -13.73 -14.71 24.74
CA ARG A 71 -13.54 -16.17 24.68
C ARG A 71 -13.37 -16.71 23.26
N LEU A 72 -13.94 -16.03 22.28
CA LEU A 72 -13.88 -16.39 20.86
C LEU A 72 -12.90 -15.54 20.08
N ALA A 73 -12.27 -14.53 20.69
CA ALA A 73 -11.42 -13.56 20.02
C ALA A 73 -10.31 -14.22 19.17
N ARG A 74 -9.71 -15.31 19.64
CA ARG A 74 -8.71 -16.07 18.87
C ARG A 74 -9.28 -16.66 17.58
N HIS A 75 -10.50 -17.20 17.62
CA HIS A 75 -11.13 -17.79 16.43
C HIS A 75 -11.56 -16.70 15.44
N ILE A 76 -12.06 -15.58 15.95
CA ILE A 76 -12.44 -14.42 15.15
C ILE A 76 -11.21 -13.86 14.42
N LEU A 77 -10.09 -13.67 15.14
CA LEU A 77 -8.83 -13.25 14.55
C LEU A 77 -8.37 -14.20 13.44
N TRP A 78 -8.34 -15.52 13.71
CA TRP A 78 -7.93 -16.50 12.70
C TRP A 78 -8.86 -16.52 11.49
N SER A 79 -10.17 -16.36 11.69
CA SER A 79 -11.14 -16.26 10.58
C SER A 79 -10.85 -15.03 9.71
N ASN A 80 -10.57 -13.88 10.32
CA ASN A 80 -10.23 -12.66 9.58
C ASN A 80 -8.86 -12.78 8.86
N ILE A 81 -7.87 -13.41 9.49
CA ILE A 81 -6.58 -13.69 8.87
C ILE A 81 -6.74 -14.59 7.65
N LEU A 82 -7.46 -15.71 7.80
CA LEU A 82 -7.70 -16.65 6.71
C LEU A 82 -8.49 -16.02 5.57
N LEU A 83 -9.50 -15.20 5.86
CA LEU A 83 -10.24 -14.46 4.85
C LEU A 83 -9.33 -13.52 4.05
N ASN A 84 -8.60 -12.66 4.74
CA ASN A 84 -7.74 -11.65 4.10
C ASN A 84 -6.59 -12.29 3.32
N LEU A 85 -5.91 -13.29 3.89
CA LEU A 85 -4.85 -14.03 3.20
C LEU A 85 -5.40 -14.93 2.09
N GLY A 86 -6.60 -15.48 2.25
CA GLY A 86 -7.29 -16.25 1.22
C GLY A 86 -7.61 -15.39 0.00
N ILE A 87 -8.17 -14.19 0.21
CA ILE A 87 -8.42 -13.22 -0.85
C ILE A 87 -7.10 -12.83 -1.53
N LEU A 88 -6.09 -12.46 -0.76
CA LEU A 88 -4.77 -12.10 -1.29
C LEU A 88 -4.17 -13.26 -2.10
N GLY A 89 -4.23 -14.48 -1.57
CA GLY A 89 -3.71 -15.69 -2.21
C GLY A 89 -4.44 -16.00 -3.51
N ALA A 90 -5.77 -15.91 -3.50
CA ALA A 90 -6.59 -16.14 -4.69
C ALA A 90 -6.25 -15.15 -5.82
N PHE A 91 -6.18 -13.85 -5.54
CA PHE A 91 -5.87 -12.87 -6.58
C PHE A 91 -4.40 -12.88 -7.02
N LYS A 92 -3.47 -13.17 -6.11
CA LYS A 92 -2.03 -13.10 -6.40
C LYS A 92 -1.47 -14.36 -7.06
N TYR A 93 -1.97 -15.52 -6.67
CA TYR A 93 -1.37 -16.80 -7.07
C TYR A 93 -2.28 -17.67 -7.95
N PHE A 94 -3.52 -17.26 -8.21
CA PHE A 94 -4.45 -18.04 -9.03
C PHE A 94 -3.88 -18.37 -10.41
N ASN A 95 -3.41 -17.37 -11.15
CA ASN A 95 -2.85 -17.58 -12.47
C ASN A 95 -1.64 -18.51 -12.43
N PHE A 96 -0.72 -18.29 -11.48
CA PHE A 96 0.46 -19.14 -11.32
C PHE A 96 0.09 -20.62 -11.11
N PHE A 97 -0.87 -20.92 -10.23
CA PHE A 97 -1.29 -22.29 -10.00
C PHE A 97 -2.08 -22.87 -11.18
N ALA A 98 -2.89 -22.07 -11.86
CA ALA A 98 -3.65 -22.48 -13.04
C ALA A 98 -2.69 -22.84 -14.19
N ASP A 99 -1.70 -21.99 -14.48
CA ASP A 99 -0.70 -22.22 -15.53
C ASP A 99 0.17 -23.43 -15.18
N SER A 100 0.65 -23.55 -13.92
CA SER A 100 1.44 -24.70 -13.46
C SER A 100 0.68 -26.02 -13.55
N LEU A 101 -0.63 -26.00 -13.24
CA LEU A 101 -1.48 -27.18 -13.37
C LEU A 101 -1.68 -27.60 -14.83
N GLN A 102 -1.82 -26.64 -15.73
CA GLN A 102 -1.93 -26.88 -17.16
C GLN A 102 -0.63 -27.47 -17.73
N ASP A 103 0.51 -26.92 -17.34
CA ASP A 103 1.83 -27.44 -17.74
C ASP A 103 2.05 -28.87 -17.25
N LEU A 104 1.69 -29.15 -15.98
CA LEU A 104 1.75 -30.49 -15.42
C LEU A 104 0.84 -31.47 -16.14
N SER A 105 -0.42 -31.08 -16.44
CA SER A 105 -1.36 -31.91 -17.18
C SER A 105 -0.83 -32.27 -18.56
N THR A 106 -0.24 -31.30 -19.25
CA THR A 106 0.37 -31.50 -20.58
C THR A 106 1.58 -32.46 -20.49
N ALA A 107 2.44 -32.26 -19.50
CA ALA A 107 3.62 -33.10 -19.27
C ALA A 107 3.26 -34.57 -18.93
N LEU A 108 2.13 -34.79 -18.24
CA LEU A 108 1.62 -36.11 -17.88
C LEU A 108 0.82 -36.77 -19.03
N GLY A 109 0.67 -36.12 -20.19
CA GLY A 109 -0.03 -36.67 -21.36
C GLY A 109 -1.56 -36.62 -21.28
N PHE A 110 -2.15 -35.93 -20.31
CA PHE A 110 -3.61 -35.77 -20.21
C PHE A 110 -4.18 -34.75 -21.19
N GLY A 111 -3.33 -34.09 -22.00
CA GLY A 111 -3.71 -33.04 -22.94
C GLY A 111 -3.92 -31.69 -22.24
N ALA A 112 -4.10 -30.64 -23.08
CA ALA A 112 -4.42 -29.32 -22.54
C ALA A 112 -5.81 -29.35 -21.87
N LEU A 113 -5.89 -28.97 -20.61
CA LEU A 113 -7.17 -28.74 -19.95
C LEU A 113 -7.84 -27.58 -20.70
N HIS A 114 -8.85 -27.86 -21.53
CA HIS A 114 -9.62 -26.84 -22.27
C HIS A 114 -10.55 -26.00 -21.36
N ALA A 115 -10.21 -25.87 -20.07
CA ALA A 115 -10.83 -24.87 -19.24
C ALA A 115 -10.33 -23.50 -19.73
N SER A 116 -11.21 -22.63 -20.17
CA SER A 116 -10.91 -21.22 -20.38
C SER A 116 -10.29 -20.71 -19.09
N VAL A 117 -8.95 -20.62 -19.03
CA VAL A 117 -8.24 -20.15 -17.84
C VAL A 117 -8.60 -18.68 -17.68
N VAL A 118 -9.49 -18.41 -16.73
CA VAL A 118 -9.86 -17.04 -16.37
C VAL A 118 -8.61 -16.38 -15.79
N HIS A 119 -7.97 -15.52 -16.56
CA HIS A 119 -6.88 -14.71 -16.04
C HIS A 119 -7.42 -13.70 -15.04
N VAL A 120 -7.08 -13.91 -13.78
CA VAL A 120 -7.43 -13.01 -12.67
C VAL A 120 -6.49 -11.80 -12.70
N ILE A 121 -7.06 -10.61 -12.84
CA ILE A 121 -6.30 -9.37 -12.77
C ILE A 121 -5.95 -9.09 -11.31
N LEU A 122 -4.67 -8.89 -11.01
CA LEU A 122 -4.21 -8.57 -9.66
C LEU A 122 -4.60 -7.13 -9.29
N PRO A 123 -5.45 -6.92 -8.26
CA PRO A 123 -5.78 -5.58 -7.80
C PRO A 123 -4.56 -4.82 -7.29
N VAL A 124 -4.35 -3.60 -7.78
CA VAL A 124 -3.25 -2.76 -7.31
C VAL A 124 -3.45 -2.45 -5.83
N GLY A 125 -2.38 -2.55 -5.03
CA GLY A 125 -2.45 -2.25 -3.59
C GLY A 125 -3.08 -3.33 -2.71
N ILE A 126 -3.57 -4.46 -3.25
CA ILE A 126 -4.22 -5.52 -2.45
C ILE A 126 -3.35 -5.98 -1.27
N SER A 127 -2.05 -6.13 -1.46
CA SER A 127 -1.14 -6.53 -0.37
C SER A 127 -1.05 -5.45 0.71
N PHE A 128 -1.06 -4.17 0.34
CA PHE A 128 -0.92 -3.06 1.28
C PHE A 128 -2.12 -2.96 2.22
N TYR A 129 -3.33 -2.91 1.68
CA TYR A 129 -4.52 -2.83 2.55
C TYR A 129 -4.80 -4.14 3.29
N THR A 130 -4.42 -5.31 2.75
CA THR A 130 -4.49 -6.58 3.47
C THR A 130 -3.59 -6.56 4.71
N PHE A 131 -2.32 -6.18 4.57
CA PHE A 131 -1.41 -6.09 5.72
C PHE A 131 -1.87 -5.06 6.75
N GLN A 132 -2.47 -3.96 6.30
CA GLN A 132 -3.00 -2.93 7.18
C GLN A 132 -4.23 -3.43 7.95
N ALA A 133 -5.15 -4.13 7.28
CA ALA A 133 -6.31 -4.77 7.89
C ALA A 133 -5.92 -5.82 8.92
N LEU A 134 -4.94 -6.67 8.59
CA LEU A 134 -4.38 -7.66 9.51
C LEU A 134 -3.70 -7.01 10.72
N SER A 135 -2.95 -5.92 10.50
CA SER A 135 -2.33 -5.17 11.60
C SER A 135 -3.36 -4.71 12.62
N TYR A 136 -4.50 -4.18 12.16
CA TYR A 136 -5.59 -3.74 13.03
C TYR A 136 -6.14 -4.89 13.88
N SER A 137 -6.56 -5.99 13.27
CA SER A 137 -7.14 -7.12 14.02
C SER A 137 -6.14 -7.73 15.00
N ILE A 138 -4.86 -7.86 14.60
CA ILE A 138 -3.80 -8.37 15.50
C ILE A 138 -3.58 -7.40 16.68
N ASP A 139 -3.56 -6.08 16.45
CA ASP A 139 -3.31 -5.10 17.50
C ASP A 139 -4.51 -4.98 18.45
N VAL A 140 -5.77 -5.14 17.98
CA VAL A 140 -6.98 -5.24 18.82
C VAL A 140 -6.93 -6.51 19.67
N TYR A 141 -6.68 -7.68 19.06
CA TYR A 141 -6.57 -8.94 19.78
C TYR A 141 -5.51 -8.89 20.89
N ARG A 142 -4.38 -8.22 20.63
CA ARG A 142 -3.28 -8.02 21.59
C ARG A 142 -3.55 -6.91 22.60
N LYS A 143 -4.70 -6.27 22.55
CA LYS A 143 -5.09 -5.14 23.41
C LYS A 143 -4.11 -3.95 23.34
N LYS A 144 -3.43 -3.78 22.22
CA LYS A 144 -2.58 -2.62 21.94
C LYS A 144 -3.39 -1.41 21.45
N LEU A 145 -4.58 -1.68 20.91
CA LEU A 145 -5.52 -0.70 20.41
C LEU A 145 -6.93 -1.16 20.79
N PRO A 146 -7.82 -0.28 21.27
CA PRO A 146 -9.24 -0.60 21.39
C PRO A 146 -9.87 -0.74 20.00
N ALA A 147 -10.93 -1.55 19.88
CA ALA A 147 -11.66 -1.60 18.62
C ALA A 147 -12.32 -0.23 18.35
N THR A 148 -12.23 0.22 17.09
CA THR A 148 -12.98 1.43 16.71
C THR A 148 -14.43 1.08 16.44
N HIS A 149 -15.36 1.90 16.97
CA HIS A 149 -16.80 1.76 16.76
C HIS A 149 -17.33 2.73 15.70
N ASP A 150 -16.48 3.60 15.16
CA ASP A 150 -16.83 4.51 14.06
C ASP A 150 -16.40 3.90 12.72
N LEU A 151 -17.39 3.54 11.91
CA LEU A 151 -17.19 2.93 10.60
C LEU A 151 -16.45 3.86 9.64
N ILE A 152 -16.76 5.16 9.66
CA ILE A 152 -16.17 6.15 8.77
C ILE A 152 -14.67 6.32 9.10
N GLU A 153 -14.32 6.37 10.39
CA GLU A 153 -12.92 6.44 10.83
C GLU A 153 -12.12 5.21 10.38
N PHE A 154 -12.71 4.02 10.51
CA PHE A 154 -12.05 2.80 10.09
C PHE A 154 -11.84 2.75 8.57
N PHE A 155 -12.88 3.11 7.80
CA PHE A 155 -12.77 3.16 6.35
C PHE A 155 -11.77 4.21 5.89
N ALA A 156 -11.74 5.40 6.51
CA ALA A 156 -10.76 6.42 6.22
C ALA A 156 -9.32 5.95 6.51
N TYR A 157 -9.12 5.22 7.62
CA TYR A 157 -7.84 4.61 7.96
C TYR A 157 -7.38 3.59 6.92
N LEU A 158 -8.26 2.63 6.54
CA LEU A 158 -7.85 1.52 5.68
C LEU A 158 -7.72 1.92 4.21
N SER A 159 -8.60 2.82 3.74
CA SER A 159 -8.65 3.23 2.33
C SER A 159 -7.89 4.52 2.02
N PHE A 160 -7.17 5.11 2.95
CA PHE A 160 -6.49 6.40 2.75
C PHE A 160 -5.67 6.44 1.47
N PHE A 161 -6.15 7.18 0.44
CA PHE A 161 -5.65 7.10 -0.92
C PHE A 161 -4.14 7.34 -1.08
N PRO A 162 -3.48 8.22 -0.28
CA PRO A 162 -2.04 8.43 -0.46
C PRO A 162 -1.21 7.18 -0.21
N GLN A 163 -1.62 6.32 0.71
CA GLN A 163 -0.87 5.11 1.05
C GLN A 163 -1.36 3.85 0.32
N LEU A 164 -2.60 3.87 -0.22
CA LEU A 164 -3.32 2.67 -0.66
C LEU A 164 -2.60 1.89 -1.77
N VAL A 165 -1.87 2.56 -2.65
CA VAL A 165 -1.24 1.94 -3.83
C VAL A 165 0.22 1.55 -3.58
N ALA A 166 1.03 2.47 -3.05
CA ALA A 166 2.47 2.29 -2.88
C ALA A 166 3.05 3.11 -1.71
N GLY A 167 2.20 3.60 -0.82
CA GLY A 167 2.62 4.31 0.38
C GLY A 167 3.22 3.38 1.44
N PRO A 168 3.66 3.93 2.57
CA PRO A 168 4.10 3.12 3.70
C PRO A 168 2.97 2.23 4.25
N ILE A 169 3.28 0.99 4.62
CA ILE A 169 2.33 0.09 5.30
C ILE A 169 2.18 0.57 6.74
N GLU A 170 1.11 1.31 7.00
CA GLU A 170 0.88 1.91 8.31
C GLU A 170 0.34 0.90 9.32
N ARG A 171 0.77 1.04 10.57
CA ARG A 171 0.15 0.32 11.69
C ARG A 171 -1.12 1.01 12.14
N ALA A 172 -2.10 0.22 12.55
CA ALA A 172 -3.34 0.74 13.12
C ALA A 172 -3.07 1.63 14.34
N THR A 173 -2.12 1.25 15.20
CA THR A 173 -1.71 2.01 16.38
C THR A 173 -1.13 3.39 16.08
N ASN A 174 -0.60 3.61 14.86
CA ASN A 174 -0.04 4.90 14.46
C ASN A 174 -1.06 5.76 13.68
N LEU A 175 -1.77 5.16 12.73
CA LEU A 175 -2.58 5.90 11.78
C LEU A 175 -4.02 6.11 12.23
N LEU A 176 -4.69 5.08 12.80
CA LEU A 176 -6.09 5.17 13.20
C LEU A 176 -6.36 6.30 14.22
N PRO A 177 -5.53 6.53 15.27
CA PRO A 177 -5.73 7.64 16.19
C PRO A 177 -5.72 9.02 15.52
N GLN A 178 -5.05 9.19 14.38
CA GLN A 178 -5.01 10.45 13.65
C GLN A 178 -6.34 10.75 12.95
N PHE A 179 -7.13 9.73 12.63
CA PHE A 179 -8.51 9.88 12.13
C PHE A 179 -9.52 10.14 13.25
N GLN A 180 -9.16 9.80 14.49
CA GLN A 180 -9.99 10.02 15.69
C GLN A 180 -9.82 11.42 16.28
N GLN A 181 -8.84 12.19 15.83
CA GLN A 181 -8.57 13.54 16.31
C GLN A 181 -9.03 14.60 15.32
N ASP A 182 -9.37 15.78 15.84
CA ASP A 182 -9.62 16.94 15.01
C ASP A 182 -8.30 17.45 14.40
N ARG A 183 -8.34 17.71 13.10
CA ARG A 183 -7.19 18.19 12.35
C ARG A 183 -7.33 19.67 12.07
N THR A 184 -6.25 20.41 12.27
CA THR A 184 -6.15 21.83 11.97
C THR A 184 -5.16 22.03 10.82
N PHE A 185 -5.42 23.01 9.97
CA PHE A 185 -4.50 23.35 8.89
C PHE A 185 -3.22 23.96 9.46
N SER A 186 -2.08 23.40 9.07
CA SER A 186 -0.76 23.91 9.39
C SER A 186 -0.06 24.31 8.09
N TYR A 187 0.21 25.59 7.93
CA TYR A 187 0.93 26.09 6.75
C TYR A 187 2.34 25.49 6.65
N ALA A 188 3.03 25.34 7.78
CA ALA A 188 4.36 24.75 7.82
C ALA A 188 4.35 23.30 7.34
N ASP A 189 3.42 22.46 7.85
CA ASP A 189 3.27 21.08 7.40
C ASP A 189 2.85 21.00 5.92
N ALA A 190 2.05 21.93 5.43
CA ALA A 190 1.65 21.99 4.03
C ALA A 190 2.84 22.32 3.11
N VAL A 191 3.67 23.30 3.48
CA VAL A 191 4.89 23.64 2.74
C VAL A 191 5.87 22.47 2.72
N ASP A 192 6.11 21.82 3.85
CA ASP A 192 6.99 20.65 3.92
C ASP A 192 6.41 19.46 3.14
N GLY A 193 5.09 19.27 3.19
CA GLY A 193 4.39 18.27 2.39
C GLY A 193 4.58 18.49 0.88
N MET A 194 4.39 19.74 0.42
CA MET A 194 4.60 20.08 -1.00
C MET A 194 6.05 19.89 -1.45
N ARG A 195 7.03 20.27 -0.61
CA ARG A 195 8.45 20.02 -0.89
C ARG A 195 8.74 18.52 -0.99
N GLN A 196 8.15 17.72 -0.12
CA GLN A 196 8.33 16.28 -0.14
C GLN A 196 7.67 15.63 -1.37
N ILE A 197 6.49 16.10 -1.78
CA ILE A 197 5.82 15.69 -3.03
C ILE A 197 6.72 15.99 -4.23
N LEU A 198 7.24 17.22 -4.31
CA LEU A 198 8.12 17.63 -5.41
C LEU A 198 9.40 16.79 -5.46
N TRP A 199 10.00 16.50 -4.30
CA TRP A 199 11.16 15.61 -4.21
C TRP A 199 10.82 14.17 -4.64
N GLY A 200 9.64 13.69 -4.29
CA GLY A 200 9.14 12.40 -4.75
C GLY A 200 8.97 12.34 -6.27
N PHE A 201 8.39 13.38 -6.87
CA PHE A 201 8.29 13.49 -8.33
C PHE A 201 9.65 13.56 -9.01
N PHE A 202 10.60 14.30 -8.46
CA PHE A 202 11.96 14.33 -8.98
C PHE A 202 12.58 12.91 -9.02
N LYS A 203 12.50 12.16 -7.92
CA LYS A 203 13.00 10.79 -7.87
C LYS A 203 12.28 9.86 -8.86
N LYS A 204 10.96 10.00 -8.99
CA LYS A 204 10.17 9.15 -9.91
C LYS A 204 10.44 9.49 -11.36
N ILE A 205 10.27 10.75 -11.75
CA ILE A 205 10.27 11.15 -13.16
C ILE A 205 11.69 11.34 -13.70
N VAL A 206 12.56 12.00 -12.93
CA VAL A 206 13.90 12.38 -13.41
C VAL A 206 14.91 11.25 -13.19
N ILE A 207 14.79 10.47 -12.12
CA ILE A 207 15.74 9.39 -11.83
C ILE A 207 15.19 8.06 -12.30
N ALA A 208 14.08 7.58 -11.72
CA ALA A 208 13.62 6.22 -11.93
C ALA A 208 13.15 5.96 -13.36
N ASP A 209 12.32 6.84 -13.93
CA ASP A 209 11.80 6.65 -15.29
C ASP A 209 12.89 6.77 -16.34
N GLN A 210 13.92 7.65 -16.15
CA GLN A 210 15.06 7.73 -17.06
C GLN A 210 15.96 6.49 -16.93
N CYS A 211 16.21 5.99 -15.72
CA CYS A 211 16.93 4.72 -15.55
C CYS A 211 16.17 3.56 -16.21
N ALA A 212 14.85 3.54 -16.14
CA ALA A 212 14.02 2.50 -16.75
C ALA A 212 14.20 2.42 -18.28
N VAL A 213 14.39 3.55 -18.96
CA VAL A 213 14.68 3.58 -20.41
C VAL A 213 15.97 2.81 -20.70
N GLY A 214 17.05 3.09 -19.96
CA GLY A 214 18.33 2.39 -20.12
C GLY A 214 18.25 0.91 -19.76
N VAL A 215 17.57 0.58 -18.67
CA VAL A 215 17.34 -0.81 -18.22
C VAL A 215 16.60 -1.61 -19.29
N ASN A 216 15.49 -1.06 -19.79
CA ASN A 216 14.69 -1.73 -20.82
C ASN A 216 15.48 -1.92 -22.12
N ALA A 217 16.27 -0.92 -22.54
CA ALA A 217 17.10 -1.03 -23.74
C ALA A 217 18.14 -2.16 -23.62
N ILE A 218 18.78 -2.31 -22.46
CA ILE A 218 19.81 -3.33 -22.24
C ILE A 218 19.19 -4.74 -22.08
N PHE A 219 18.16 -4.87 -21.26
CA PHE A 219 17.59 -6.18 -20.91
C PHE A 219 16.57 -6.70 -21.94
N SER A 220 16.09 -5.89 -22.89
CA SER A 220 15.24 -6.38 -23.99
C SER A 220 15.96 -7.40 -24.90
N ASP A 221 17.29 -7.27 -25.04
CA ASP A 221 18.12 -8.20 -25.79
C ASP A 221 19.38 -8.58 -25.01
N TYR A 222 19.20 -9.09 -23.80
CA TYR A 222 20.28 -9.43 -22.88
C TYR A 222 21.25 -10.49 -23.45
N ALA A 223 20.79 -11.32 -24.37
CA ALA A 223 21.61 -12.37 -24.98
C ALA A 223 22.71 -11.80 -25.90
N GLN A 224 22.50 -10.62 -26.48
CA GLN A 224 23.45 -9.93 -27.33
C GLN A 224 24.23 -8.84 -26.59
N ALA A 225 23.79 -8.49 -25.34
CA ALA A 225 24.43 -7.45 -24.56
C ALA A 225 25.83 -7.85 -24.09
N SER A 226 26.76 -6.91 -24.11
CA SER A 226 28.11 -7.13 -23.56
C SER A 226 28.07 -7.22 -22.02
N GLY A 227 29.10 -7.81 -21.40
CA GLY A 227 29.19 -7.86 -19.93
C GLY A 227 29.21 -6.47 -19.29
N VAL A 228 29.72 -5.45 -19.96
CA VAL A 228 29.71 -4.06 -19.49
C VAL A 228 28.30 -3.48 -19.53
N ASP A 229 27.54 -3.76 -20.60
CA ASP A 229 26.13 -3.32 -20.71
C ASP A 229 25.29 -3.95 -19.64
N LEU A 230 25.44 -5.26 -19.37
CA LEU A 230 24.72 -5.95 -18.30
C LEU A 230 25.05 -5.38 -16.92
N LEU A 231 26.33 -5.06 -16.66
CA LEU A 231 26.72 -4.40 -15.41
C LEU A 231 26.08 -3.02 -15.28
N MET A 232 26.10 -2.23 -16.36
CA MET A 232 25.45 -0.91 -16.39
C MET A 232 23.94 -1.03 -16.21
N GLY A 233 23.30 -2.00 -16.86
CA GLY A 233 21.89 -2.32 -16.68
C GLY A 233 21.54 -2.64 -15.21
N GLY A 234 22.36 -3.43 -14.53
CA GLY A 234 22.21 -3.74 -13.11
C GLY A 234 22.34 -2.50 -12.21
N LEU A 235 23.30 -1.62 -12.50
CA LEU A 235 23.44 -0.35 -11.77
C LEU A 235 22.23 0.56 -12.00
N LEU A 236 21.80 0.77 -13.24
CA LEU A 236 20.62 1.57 -13.56
C LEU A 236 19.35 1.00 -12.89
N PHE A 237 19.18 -0.33 -12.90
CA PHE A 237 18.06 -0.99 -12.24
C PHE A 237 18.06 -0.77 -10.73
N THR A 238 19.23 -0.73 -10.11
CA THR A 238 19.38 -0.40 -8.69
C THR A 238 18.84 1.01 -8.37
N PHE A 239 19.17 2.00 -9.20
CA PHE A 239 18.64 3.37 -9.05
C PHE A 239 17.16 3.45 -9.41
N GLN A 240 16.72 2.73 -10.44
CA GLN A 240 15.32 2.67 -10.85
C GLN A 240 14.43 2.17 -9.71
N ILE A 241 14.71 1.01 -9.11
CA ILE A 241 13.92 0.44 -8.01
C ILE A 241 13.84 1.41 -6.82
N TYR A 242 14.97 1.99 -6.44
CA TYR A 242 15.00 2.92 -5.32
C TYR A 242 14.27 4.22 -5.63
N GLY A 243 14.53 4.82 -6.78
CA GLY A 243 13.90 6.08 -7.19
C GLY A 243 12.39 5.93 -7.34
N ASP A 244 11.93 4.82 -7.94
CA ASP A 244 10.52 4.52 -8.13
C ASP A 244 9.78 4.38 -6.80
N PHE A 245 10.21 3.46 -5.96
CA PHE A 245 9.50 3.16 -4.72
C PHE A 245 9.67 4.26 -3.66
N SER A 246 10.86 4.84 -3.50
CA SER A 246 11.04 5.96 -2.57
C SER A 246 10.35 7.23 -3.05
N GLY A 247 10.26 7.44 -4.36
CA GLY A 247 9.52 8.56 -4.95
C GLY A 247 8.03 8.47 -4.65
N TYR A 248 7.41 7.32 -4.90
CA TYR A 248 6.01 7.09 -4.53
C TYR A 248 5.77 7.25 -3.02
N SER A 249 6.67 6.72 -2.19
CA SER A 249 6.56 6.87 -0.73
C SER A 249 6.62 8.33 -0.29
N ASP A 250 7.50 9.15 -0.89
CA ASP A 250 7.59 10.58 -0.54
C ASP A 250 6.36 11.36 -1.00
N ILE A 251 5.81 11.07 -2.20
CA ILE A 251 4.55 11.68 -2.65
C ILE A 251 3.42 11.32 -1.69
N ALA A 252 3.33 10.07 -1.26
CA ALA A 252 2.31 9.62 -0.31
C ALA A 252 2.43 10.33 1.05
N ILE A 253 3.65 10.41 1.60
CA ILE A 253 3.92 11.06 2.89
C ILE A 253 3.61 12.55 2.81
N GLY A 254 4.09 13.22 1.74
CA GLY A 254 3.85 14.64 1.52
C GLY A 254 2.36 14.95 1.35
N THR A 255 1.64 14.10 0.59
CA THR A 255 0.19 14.21 0.43
C THR A 255 -0.53 14.03 1.78
N GLY A 256 -0.13 13.03 2.59
CA GLY A 256 -0.68 12.86 3.94
C GLY A 256 -0.55 14.13 4.79
N ARG A 257 0.62 14.80 4.75
CA ARG A 257 0.87 16.07 5.48
C ARG A 257 -0.07 17.19 5.06
N LEU A 258 -0.45 17.28 3.78
CA LEU A 258 -1.42 18.26 3.31
C LEU A 258 -2.79 18.12 3.99
N PHE A 259 -3.15 16.91 4.40
CA PHE A 259 -4.41 16.61 5.12
C PHE A 259 -4.24 16.55 6.64
N GLY A 260 -3.07 16.94 7.17
CA GLY A 260 -2.78 16.88 8.60
C GLY A 260 -2.57 15.45 9.12
N ILE A 261 -2.20 14.50 8.23
CA ILE A 261 -1.96 13.09 8.55
C ILE A 261 -0.48 12.79 8.30
N ARG A 262 0.18 12.22 9.32
CA ARG A 262 1.59 11.88 9.27
C ARG A 262 1.76 10.39 9.04
N LEU A 263 2.31 10.04 7.89
CA LEU A 263 2.70 8.68 7.53
C LEU A 263 4.15 8.43 7.93
N MET A 264 4.47 7.16 8.21
CA MET A 264 5.83 6.78 8.58
C MET A 264 6.77 6.80 7.36
N GLN A 265 8.06 7.04 7.64
CA GLN A 265 9.09 7.02 6.60
C GLN A 265 9.37 5.59 6.14
N ASN A 266 9.47 5.39 4.81
CA ASN A 266 9.71 4.07 4.23
C ASN A 266 11.19 3.83 3.87
N PHE A 267 11.94 4.90 3.58
CA PHE A 267 13.34 4.84 3.19
C PHE A 267 14.20 5.86 3.94
N ARG A 268 15.40 5.44 4.35
CA ARG A 268 16.38 6.30 5.02
C ARG A 268 17.75 6.08 4.41
N TYR A 269 17.98 6.55 3.17
CA TYR A 269 19.25 6.46 2.46
C TYR A 269 19.87 5.05 2.51
N PRO A 270 19.19 3.99 2.00
CA PRO A 270 19.61 2.61 2.19
C PRO A 270 20.95 2.27 1.56
N TYR A 271 21.33 2.93 0.46
CA TYR A 271 22.60 2.66 -0.22
C TYR A 271 23.83 3.22 0.50
N PHE A 272 23.64 4.05 1.53
CA PHE A 272 24.72 4.47 2.44
C PHE A 272 24.85 3.57 3.66
N SER A 273 24.27 2.38 3.65
CA SER A 273 24.39 1.42 4.73
C SER A 273 25.79 0.80 4.81
N ARG A 274 26.25 0.50 6.02
CA ARG A 274 27.57 -0.07 6.27
C ARG A 274 27.60 -1.59 6.14
N ASN A 275 26.46 -2.23 6.25
CA ASN A 275 26.28 -3.67 6.16
C ASN A 275 24.83 -4.02 5.82
N ILE A 276 24.60 -5.29 5.51
CA ILE A 276 23.27 -5.79 5.08
C ILE A 276 22.17 -5.60 6.16
N ARG A 277 22.52 -5.66 7.44
CA ARG A 277 21.57 -5.42 8.53
C ARG A 277 21.13 -3.96 8.56
N ASP A 278 22.08 -3.02 8.46
CA ASP A 278 21.81 -1.58 8.37
C ASP A 278 21.00 -1.25 7.09
N PHE A 279 21.29 -1.93 5.97
CA PHE A 279 20.51 -1.80 4.74
C PHE A 279 19.02 -2.10 4.97
N TRP A 280 18.67 -3.24 5.54
CA TRP A 280 17.29 -3.60 5.81
C TRP A 280 16.61 -2.74 6.87
N GLN A 281 17.35 -2.08 7.76
CA GLN A 281 16.82 -1.09 8.70
C GLN A 281 16.48 0.26 8.03
N ARG A 282 16.96 0.48 6.81
CA ARG A 282 16.77 1.71 6.02
C ARG A 282 15.91 1.52 4.79
N TRP A 283 15.73 0.28 4.35
CA TRP A 283 14.95 -0.13 3.18
C TRP A 283 13.59 -0.64 3.61
N HIS A 284 12.49 -0.08 3.03
CA HIS A 284 11.11 -0.50 3.26
C HIS A 284 10.78 -0.67 4.76
N ILE A 285 11.07 0.37 5.53
CA ILE A 285 11.03 0.38 7.00
C ILE A 285 9.65 -0.04 7.52
N SER A 286 8.57 0.40 6.84
CA SER A 286 7.21 0.06 7.23
C SER A 286 6.95 -1.45 7.20
N LEU A 287 7.39 -2.14 6.13
CA LEU A 287 7.26 -3.60 6.03
C LEU A 287 8.13 -4.31 7.06
N MET A 288 9.37 -3.85 7.26
CA MET A 288 10.27 -4.44 8.26
C MET A 288 9.71 -4.33 9.67
N THR A 289 9.15 -3.18 10.03
CA THR A 289 8.48 -2.99 11.33
C THR A 289 7.20 -3.79 11.44
N TRP A 290 6.47 -3.99 10.33
CA TRP A 290 5.28 -4.82 10.30
C TRP A 290 5.62 -6.28 10.67
N PHE A 291 6.65 -6.88 10.06
CA PHE A 291 7.09 -8.25 10.39
C PHE A 291 7.62 -8.40 11.84
N GLN A 292 7.98 -7.30 12.50
CA GLN A 292 8.36 -7.32 13.91
C GLN A 292 7.16 -7.32 14.88
N ILE A 293 5.92 -7.28 14.38
CA ILE A 293 4.69 -7.37 15.21
C ILE A 293 4.71 -8.62 16.12
N GLY A 294 5.31 -9.72 15.65
CA GLY A 294 5.40 -10.98 16.38
C GLY A 294 6.54 -11.07 17.40
N ARG A 295 7.58 -10.27 17.27
CA ARG A 295 8.71 -10.26 18.21
C ARG A 295 8.35 -9.41 19.43
N ALA A 296 7.51 -9.96 20.29
CA ALA A 296 7.47 -9.53 21.67
C ALA A 296 8.82 -9.88 22.30
N HIS A 297 9.40 -8.93 23.00
CA HIS A 297 10.59 -9.02 23.81
C HIS A 297 10.85 -10.45 24.36
N VAL A 298 11.88 -11.11 23.83
CA VAL A 298 12.66 -12.11 24.55
C VAL A 298 13.88 -11.42 25.08
#